data_ddbb2fc43318af3343624c5a8073804c
#
_entry.id   ddbb2fc43318af3343624c5a8073804c
#
_cell.length_a   1.000
_cell.length_b   1.000
_cell.length_c   1.000
_cell.angle_alpha   90.00
_cell.angle_beta   90.00
_cell.angle_gamma   90.00
#
_symmetry.space_group_name_H-M   'P 1'
#
loop_
_entity.id
_entity.type
_entity.pdbx_description
1 polymer ?
#
loop_
_entity_poly.entity_id
_entity_poly.type
_entity_poly.pdbx_seq_one_letter_code
_entity_poly.pdbx_strand_id
1 'polypeptide(L)'
;MREPVGDLAIVLHSHMPYVEGFGTYPFGEEWLFDAAVRSYLPVLEVAGDLTMTVTPVLADQLEDPGARERLRSFLVELRIAAAEADLEEVPAENRDAVRAEAERYRHSLDLLDACEGDLLAAFRSARDEGRIALMGSAATHAVLPLLATRAGLRLQLDAGLRSHRRRFGWDGGAWLPECAYVPGLERELAEQDVSHFCVDQSAHENGLDALTPVATEAGPVAFTIDWEAVSWLWSETGYPAGPDYLQFAAKSMRGMRLWRVGGGAYDPAAAAGAARRHAVEFAQAVAERLAVFRRDRGRAGLIVFAVDTELIGHWWSEGPIWLREVLRLAPEHGIRLLTLPQALVEHEPEQRSLGAASWGEGKDFRTWDAPAVADLAWAARRCELRLLRALGEGLNGPRALRAARELLALQSSDWAFLDARRQAGDYPFQRATGHAGAMLEAIDSAREPDPRMRALAPDLSLVPLLEP
;
A
#
# COMPACT_ATOMS: atom_id res chain seq x y z
N MET A 1 -22.64 -17.96 23.27
CA MET A 1 -22.07 -16.67 22.80
C MET A 1 -23.19 -15.85 22.24
N ARG A 2 -23.18 -14.51 22.43
CA ARG A 2 -24.13 -13.64 21.73
C ARG A 2 -23.77 -13.64 20.25
N GLU A 3 -24.80 -13.60 19.41
CA GLU A 3 -24.61 -13.46 17.97
C GLU A 3 -23.89 -12.14 17.66
N PRO A 4 -22.82 -12.13 16.80
CA PRO A 4 -22.08 -10.91 16.51
C PRO A 4 -22.97 -9.83 15.91
N VAL A 5 -22.67 -8.57 16.20
CA VAL A 5 -23.40 -7.41 15.67
C VAL A 5 -23.21 -7.29 14.15
N GLY A 6 -22.02 -7.65 13.69
CA GLY A 6 -21.60 -7.67 12.30
C GLY A 6 -20.11 -7.94 12.20
N ASP A 7 -19.56 -7.73 11.02
CA ASP A 7 -18.21 -8.13 10.68
C ASP A 7 -17.34 -6.94 10.27
N LEU A 8 -16.04 -7.02 10.58
CA LEU A 8 -15.02 -6.04 10.21
C LEU A 8 -13.90 -6.74 9.44
N ALA A 9 -13.64 -6.31 8.23
CA ALA A 9 -12.45 -6.66 7.47
C ALA A 9 -11.47 -5.49 7.49
N ILE A 10 -10.28 -5.69 8.06
CA ILE A 10 -9.20 -4.71 8.03
C ILE A 10 -8.28 -5.06 6.87
N VAL A 11 -8.13 -4.13 5.93
CA VAL A 11 -7.28 -4.24 4.75
C VAL A 11 -6.14 -3.26 4.84
N LEU A 12 -4.91 -3.74 4.84
CA LEU A 12 -3.71 -2.92 4.90
C LEU A 12 -2.96 -2.99 3.57
N HIS A 13 -2.89 -1.86 2.88
CA HIS A 13 -2.26 -1.75 1.58
C HIS A 13 -0.78 -1.39 1.72
N SER A 14 0.14 -2.34 1.43
CA SER A 14 1.58 -2.11 1.49
C SER A 14 2.12 -1.80 0.11
N HIS A 15 2.65 -0.59 -0.05
CA HIS A 15 3.17 -0.10 -1.31
C HIS A 15 4.39 0.81 -1.13
N MET A 16 5.33 0.71 -2.08
CA MET A 16 6.44 1.64 -2.23
C MET A 16 6.79 1.75 -3.72
N PRO A 17 6.91 2.97 -4.27
CA PRO A 17 7.36 3.12 -5.64
C PRO A 17 8.75 2.51 -5.83
N TYR A 18 9.16 2.31 -7.08
CA TYR A 18 10.49 1.78 -7.36
C TYR A 18 11.57 2.82 -7.03
N VAL A 19 12.21 2.68 -5.87
CA VAL A 19 13.23 3.61 -5.34
C VAL A 19 14.64 3.05 -5.34
N GLU A 20 14.80 1.74 -5.48
CA GLU A 20 16.10 1.07 -5.47
C GLU A 20 17.03 1.64 -6.54
N GLY A 21 18.26 1.98 -6.12
CA GLY A 21 19.31 2.51 -6.99
C GLY A 21 19.11 3.96 -7.46
N PHE A 22 18.16 4.70 -6.86
CA PHE A 22 17.87 6.09 -7.25
C PHE A 22 18.06 7.11 -6.12
N GLY A 23 19.05 6.87 -5.30
CA GLY A 23 19.37 7.70 -4.17
C GLY A 23 18.81 7.15 -2.85
N THR A 24 19.29 7.73 -1.75
CA THR A 24 18.96 7.28 -0.40
C THR A 24 18.14 8.34 0.33
N TYR A 25 18.62 9.57 0.37
CA TYR A 25 18.05 10.68 1.14
C TYR A 25 18.11 11.99 0.34
N PRO A 26 17.12 12.89 0.46
CA PRO A 26 15.89 12.80 1.27
C PRO A 26 14.81 11.92 0.65
N PHE A 27 14.93 11.55 -0.63
CA PHE A 27 13.95 10.76 -1.38
C PHE A 27 14.64 9.53 -1.99
N GLY A 28 14.10 8.35 -1.75
CA GLY A 28 14.67 7.11 -2.28
C GLY A 28 14.58 5.94 -1.31
N GLU A 29 15.64 5.16 -1.20
CA GLU A 29 15.64 3.88 -0.44
C GLU A 29 15.33 4.04 1.05
N GLU A 30 15.57 5.21 1.64
CA GLU A 30 15.22 5.46 3.04
C GLU A 30 13.70 5.34 3.29
N TRP A 31 12.87 5.65 2.30
CA TRP A 31 11.41 5.46 2.42
C TRP A 31 11.06 3.99 2.57
N LEU A 32 11.65 3.14 1.73
CA LEU A 32 11.45 1.69 1.78
C LEU A 32 11.92 1.12 3.12
N PHE A 33 13.11 1.51 3.56
CA PHE A 33 13.72 0.99 4.79
C PHE A 33 12.98 1.45 6.03
N ASP A 34 12.60 2.73 6.10
CA ASP A 34 11.86 3.26 7.26
C ASP A 34 10.44 2.67 7.33
N ALA A 35 9.76 2.44 6.18
CA ALA A 35 8.48 1.74 6.13
C ALA A 35 8.62 0.26 6.59
N ALA A 36 9.67 -0.43 6.15
CA ALA A 36 9.92 -1.81 6.55
C ALA A 36 10.07 -1.96 8.07
N VAL A 37 10.89 -1.11 8.69
CA VAL A 37 11.21 -1.22 10.13
C VAL A 37 10.17 -0.60 11.04
N ARG A 38 9.42 0.41 10.59
CA ARG A 38 8.43 1.10 11.42
C ARG A 38 7.01 0.57 11.22
N SER A 39 6.72 0.00 10.06
CA SER A 39 5.38 -0.41 9.69
C SER A 39 5.29 -1.90 9.43
N TYR A 40 5.92 -2.42 8.36
CA TYR A 40 5.66 -3.79 7.94
C TYR A 40 6.01 -4.83 9.01
N LEU A 41 7.19 -4.78 9.61
CA LEU A 41 7.58 -5.69 10.69
C LEU A 41 6.67 -5.59 11.93
N PRO A 42 6.44 -4.38 12.51
CA PRO A 42 5.55 -4.25 13.67
C PRO A 42 4.09 -4.61 13.39
N VAL A 43 3.60 -4.37 12.18
CA VAL A 43 2.22 -4.76 11.78
C VAL A 43 2.11 -6.27 11.68
N LEU A 44 3.08 -6.96 11.04
CA LEU A 44 3.11 -8.42 10.96
C LEU A 44 3.19 -9.10 12.33
N GLU A 45 3.90 -8.49 13.28
CA GLU A 45 3.96 -8.99 14.66
C GLU A 45 2.59 -9.02 15.34
N VAL A 46 1.78 -7.97 15.13
CA VAL A 46 0.45 -7.85 15.78
C VAL A 46 -0.70 -8.41 14.95
N ALA A 47 -0.44 -8.80 13.71
CA ALA A 47 -1.46 -9.24 12.76
C ALA A 47 -2.28 -10.43 13.26
N GLY A 48 -3.59 -10.37 13.05
CA GLY A 48 -4.57 -11.44 13.27
C GLY A 48 -5.84 -11.13 12.47
N ASP A 49 -6.28 -12.07 11.63
CA ASP A 49 -7.43 -11.92 10.72
C ASP A 49 -7.41 -10.66 9.84
N LEU A 50 -6.22 -10.26 9.35
CA LEU A 50 -6.06 -9.13 8.45
C LEU A 50 -6.02 -9.56 6.98
N THR A 51 -6.46 -8.69 6.09
CA THR A 51 -6.10 -8.78 4.67
C THR A 51 -5.00 -7.76 4.39
N MET A 52 -3.93 -8.20 3.75
CA MET A 52 -2.83 -7.30 3.39
C MET A 52 -2.55 -7.38 1.89
N THR A 53 -2.09 -6.29 1.32
CA THR A 53 -1.50 -6.30 0.00
C THR A 53 0.01 -6.09 0.10
N VAL A 54 0.75 -6.73 -0.76
CA VAL A 54 2.16 -6.44 -1.00
C VAL A 54 2.28 -6.19 -2.49
N THR A 55 2.41 -4.91 -2.88
CA THR A 55 2.48 -4.59 -4.30
C THR A 55 3.69 -5.29 -4.94
N PRO A 56 3.58 -5.74 -6.19
CA PRO A 56 4.69 -6.45 -6.84
C PRO A 56 5.97 -5.64 -6.88
N VAL A 57 5.89 -4.33 -7.13
CA VAL A 57 7.05 -3.43 -7.11
C VAL A 57 7.71 -3.33 -5.73
N LEU A 58 6.93 -3.38 -4.66
CA LEU A 58 7.47 -3.46 -3.30
C LEU A 58 8.15 -4.82 -3.06
N ALA A 59 7.48 -5.91 -3.45
CA ALA A 59 8.04 -7.26 -3.32
C ALA A 59 9.33 -7.46 -4.12
N ASP A 60 9.42 -6.89 -5.33
CA ASP A 60 10.62 -6.92 -6.16
C ASP A 60 11.82 -6.29 -5.44
N GLN A 61 11.62 -5.14 -4.79
CA GLN A 61 12.67 -4.44 -4.05
C GLN A 61 13.05 -5.16 -2.75
N LEU A 62 12.09 -5.71 -2.02
CA LEU A 62 12.35 -6.47 -0.79
C LEU A 62 13.02 -7.83 -1.05
N GLU A 63 12.86 -8.39 -2.25
CA GLU A 63 13.49 -9.64 -2.67
C GLU A 63 14.96 -9.45 -3.02
N ASP A 64 15.40 -8.24 -3.41
CA ASP A 64 16.76 -7.96 -3.82
C ASP A 64 17.76 -8.13 -2.65
N PRO A 65 18.79 -8.99 -2.79
CA PRO A 65 19.74 -9.23 -1.72
C PRO A 65 20.52 -7.98 -1.29
N GLY A 66 20.83 -7.09 -2.24
CA GLY A 66 21.53 -5.83 -1.97
C GLY A 66 20.64 -4.87 -1.16
N ALA A 67 19.34 -4.81 -1.46
CA ALA A 67 18.40 -4.02 -0.66
C ALA A 67 18.27 -4.55 0.77
N ARG A 68 18.26 -5.87 0.97
CA ARG A 68 18.24 -6.48 2.32
C ARG A 68 19.48 -6.13 3.14
N GLU A 69 20.66 -6.16 2.52
CA GLU A 69 21.91 -5.77 3.19
C GLU A 69 21.87 -4.27 3.56
N ARG A 70 21.45 -3.40 2.64
CA ARG A 70 21.33 -1.96 2.91
C ARG A 70 20.27 -1.64 3.97
N LEU A 71 19.14 -2.37 4.00
CA LEU A 71 18.13 -2.24 5.06
C LEU A 71 18.73 -2.52 6.45
N ARG A 72 19.51 -3.59 6.58
CA ARG A 72 20.18 -3.91 7.84
C ARG A 72 21.19 -2.84 8.25
N SER A 73 22.03 -2.37 7.33
CA SER A 73 22.98 -1.28 7.59
C SER A 73 22.25 0.01 7.96
N PHE A 74 21.16 0.36 7.28
CA PHE A 74 20.33 1.49 7.65
C PHE A 74 19.83 1.40 9.09
N LEU A 75 19.37 0.25 9.53
CA LEU A 75 18.83 0.07 10.87
C LEU A 75 19.94 0.15 11.94
N VAL A 76 21.05 -0.55 11.74
CA VAL A 76 22.13 -0.66 12.74
C VAL A 76 23.04 0.57 12.73
N GLU A 77 23.59 0.90 11.55
CA GLU A 77 24.65 1.89 11.43
C GLU A 77 24.11 3.33 11.37
N LEU A 78 22.88 3.51 10.91
CA LEU A 78 22.29 4.84 10.80
C LEU A 78 21.31 5.12 11.94
N ARG A 79 20.28 4.28 12.15
CA ARG A 79 19.18 4.61 13.08
C ARG A 79 19.51 4.32 14.54
N ILE A 80 20.01 3.12 14.86
CA ILE A 80 20.39 2.77 16.24
C ILE A 80 21.58 3.61 16.69
N ALA A 81 22.61 3.73 15.86
CA ALA A 81 23.78 4.56 16.18
C ALA A 81 23.40 6.05 16.36
N ALA A 82 22.51 6.58 15.52
CA ALA A 82 22.01 7.95 15.68
C ALA A 82 21.25 8.14 17.00
N ALA A 83 20.42 7.20 17.40
CA ALA A 83 19.70 7.25 18.66
C ALA A 83 20.65 7.23 19.87
N GLU A 84 21.70 6.41 19.82
CA GLU A 84 22.73 6.35 20.88
C GLU A 84 23.50 7.67 21.00
N ALA A 85 23.88 8.28 19.87
CA ALA A 85 24.53 9.59 19.85
C ALA A 85 23.60 10.72 20.35
N ASP A 86 22.34 10.72 19.96
CA ASP A 86 21.36 11.72 20.39
C ASP A 86 21.07 11.63 21.90
N LEU A 87 21.14 10.46 22.55
CA LEU A 87 20.95 10.30 23.99
C LEU A 87 21.95 11.13 24.83
N GLU A 88 23.16 11.36 24.32
CA GLU A 88 24.18 12.15 24.99
C GLU A 88 23.99 13.66 24.81
N GLU A 89 23.40 14.08 23.68
CA GLU A 89 23.37 15.47 23.25
C GLU A 89 22.02 16.17 23.44
N VAL A 90 20.89 15.43 23.43
CA VAL A 90 19.55 16.04 23.51
C VAL A 90 19.27 16.60 24.91
N PRO A 91 18.42 17.64 25.00
CA PRO A 91 17.88 18.12 26.27
C PRO A 91 17.25 17.00 27.09
N ALA A 92 17.31 17.10 28.42
CA ALA A 92 16.78 16.08 29.31
C ALA A 92 15.32 15.71 29.04
N GLU A 93 14.51 16.68 28.65
CA GLU A 93 13.09 16.54 28.29
C GLU A 93 12.83 15.66 27.06
N ASN A 94 13.81 15.51 26.15
CA ASN A 94 13.68 14.71 24.95
C ASN A 94 14.29 13.30 25.07
N ARG A 95 14.95 12.98 26.20
CA ARG A 95 15.65 11.68 26.36
C ARG A 95 14.71 10.48 26.32
N ASP A 96 13.50 10.60 26.86
CA ASP A 96 12.54 9.51 26.83
C ASP A 96 12.03 9.25 25.40
N ALA A 97 11.88 10.29 24.58
CA ALA A 97 11.58 10.15 23.16
C ALA A 97 12.69 9.39 22.42
N VAL A 98 13.96 9.77 22.63
CA VAL A 98 15.10 9.08 22.02
C VAL A 98 15.18 7.62 22.46
N ARG A 99 14.97 7.32 23.74
CA ARG A 99 14.95 5.93 24.24
C ARG A 99 13.85 5.12 23.58
N ALA A 100 12.65 5.68 23.48
CA ALA A 100 11.53 5.01 22.82
C ALA A 100 11.80 4.75 21.32
N GLU A 101 12.43 5.69 20.62
CA GLU A 101 12.84 5.50 19.22
C GLU A 101 13.93 4.41 19.11
N ALA A 102 14.94 4.45 19.99
CA ALA A 102 16.00 3.43 20.03
C ALA A 102 15.43 2.03 20.29
N GLU A 103 14.49 1.92 21.24
CA GLU A 103 13.82 0.65 21.56
C GLU A 103 13.02 0.12 20.36
N ARG A 104 12.27 0.99 19.65
CA ARG A 104 11.56 0.60 18.41
C ARG A 104 12.53 0.05 17.37
N TYR A 105 13.63 0.73 17.10
CA TYR A 105 14.58 0.26 16.10
C TYR A 105 15.27 -1.05 16.50
N ARG A 106 15.61 -1.23 17.79
CA ARG A 106 16.17 -2.50 18.29
C ARG A 106 15.14 -3.63 18.19
N HIS A 107 13.89 -3.37 18.57
CA HIS A 107 12.82 -4.35 18.41
C HIS A 107 12.61 -4.74 16.93
N SER A 108 12.63 -3.77 16.02
CA SER A 108 12.54 -4.05 14.59
C SER A 108 13.77 -4.81 14.06
N LEU A 109 14.95 -4.63 14.65
CA LEU A 109 16.12 -5.45 14.34
C LEU A 109 15.91 -6.89 14.77
N ASP A 110 15.38 -7.11 15.98
CA ASP A 110 15.07 -8.46 16.48
C ASP A 110 14.05 -9.17 15.55
N LEU A 111 13.00 -8.46 15.09
CA LEU A 111 12.02 -8.99 14.13
C LEU A 111 12.65 -9.28 12.75
N LEU A 112 13.54 -8.41 12.27
CA LEU A 112 14.27 -8.62 11.02
C LEU A 112 15.22 -9.82 11.11
N ASP A 113 15.89 -9.99 12.23
CA ASP A 113 16.77 -11.14 12.47
C ASP A 113 15.97 -12.44 12.61
N ALA A 114 14.79 -12.40 13.21
CA ALA A 114 13.89 -13.56 13.31
C ALA A 114 13.42 -14.09 11.94
N CYS A 115 13.36 -13.24 10.90
CA CYS A 115 13.08 -13.65 9.52
C CYS A 115 14.32 -13.71 8.63
N GLU A 116 15.53 -13.77 9.22
CA GLU A 116 16.81 -13.86 8.51
C GLU A 116 16.99 -12.73 7.45
N GLY A 117 16.41 -11.55 7.71
CA GLY A 117 16.43 -10.41 6.80
C GLY A 117 15.46 -10.52 5.61
N ASP A 118 14.67 -11.59 5.51
CA ASP A 118 13.69 -11.80 4.44
C ASP A 118 12.27 -11.38 4.88
N LEU A 119 11.92 -10.10 4.64
CA LEU A 119 10.57 -9.61 4.95
C LEU A 119 9.48 -10.38 4.20
N LEU A 120 9.75 -10.84 2.97
CA LEU A 120 8.75 -11.61 2.23
C LEU A 120 8.50 -12.98 2.89
N ALA A 121 9.53 -13.56 3.56
CA ALA A 121 9.34 -14.75 4.38
C ALA A 121 8.45 -14.45 5.60
N ALA A 122 8.56 -13.27 6.22
CA ALA A 122 7.69 -12.87 7.32
C ALA A 122 6.22 -12.76 6.88
N PHE A 123 5.94 -12.18 5.69
CA PHE A 123 4.59 -12.16 5.10
C PHE A 123 4.08 -13.58 4.80
N ARG A 124 4.92 -14.45 4.24
CA ARG A 124 4.55 -15.86 3.98
C ARG A 124 4.22 -16.60 5.26
N SER A 125 5.04 -16.47 6.30
CA SER A 125 4.80 -17.10 7.61
C SER A 125 3.48 -16.65 8.20
N ALA A 126 3.21 -15.35 8.24
CA ALA A 126 1.95 -14.81 8.76
C ALA A 126 0.72 -15.33 8.00
N ARG A 127 0.83 -15.49 6.66
CA ARG A 127 -0.22 -16.12 5.84
C ARG A 127 -0.36 -17.61 6.16
N ASP A 128 0.73 -18.36 6.21
CA ASP A 128 0.71 -19.80 6.42
C ASP A 128 0.21 -20.17 7.84
N GLU A 129 0.41 -19.25 8.79
CA GLU A 129 -0.17 -19.31 10.14
C GLU A 129 -1.65 -18.90 10.19
N GLY A 130 -2.22 -18.45 9.08
CA GLY A 130 -3.62 -17.99 8.98
C GLY A 130 -3.89 -16.64 9.66
N ARG A 131 -2.84 -15.86 9.99
CA ARG A 131 -2.99 -14.53 10.60
C ARG A 131 -3.33 -13.45 9.59
N ILE A 132 -2.96 -13.64 8.33
CA ILE A 132 -3.26 -12.72 7.24
C ILE A 132 -3.70 -13.47 5.98
N ALA A 133 -4.54 -12.81 5.17
CA ALA A 133 -4.72 -13.15 3.76
C ALA A 133 -3.95 -12.13 2.90
N LEU A 134 -3.45 -12.56 1.73
CA LEU A 134 -2.67 -11.70 0.85
C LEU A 134 -3.39 -11.47 -0.49
N MET A 135 -3.45 -10.22 -0.92
CA MET A 135 -3.99 -9.80 -2.22
C MET A 135 -2.87 -9.37 -3.16
N GLY A 136 -3.00 -9.71 -4.45
CA GLY A 136 -2.14 -9.19 -5.51
C GLY A 136 -2.50 -7.76 -5.91
N SER A 137 -1.74 -7.18 -6.84
CA SER A 137 -1.99 -5.87 -7.43
C SER A 137 -1.36 -5.77 -8.82
N ALA A 138 -1.56 -4.63 -9.51
CA ALA A 138 -0.82 -4.31 -10.73
C ALA A 138 0.69 -4.21 -10.48
N ALA A 139 1.50 -4.48 -11.49
CA ALA A 139 2.96 -4.65 -11.37
C ALA A 139 3.66 -3.49 -10.67
N THR A 140 3.34 -2.25 -11.04
CA THR A 140 3.97 -1.04 -10.52
C THR A 140 2.98 -0.02 -9.99
N HIS A 141 1.82 -0.47 -9.53
CA HIS A 141 0.79 0.39 -8.98
C HIS A 141 0.26 1.44 -9.97
N ALA A 142 0.10 1.07 -11.24
CA ALA A 142 -0.45 1.97 -12.26
C ALA A 142 -1.96 2.17 -12.09
N VAL A 143 -2.44 3.40 -12.29
CA VAL A 143 -3.89 3.71 -12.32
C VAL A 143 -4.49 3.07 -13.57
N LEU A 144 -5.01 1.85 -13.43
CA LEU A 144 -5.43 1.00 -14.55
C LEU A 144 -6.37 1.69 -15.56
N PRO A 145 -7.41 2.45 -15.12
CA PRO A 145 -8.31 3.15 -16.05
C PRO A 145 -7.64 4.23 -16.90
N LEU A 146 -6.45 4.70 -16.53
CA LEU A 146 -5.75 5.79 -17.21
C LEU A 146 -4.67 5.33 -18.20
N LEU A 147 -4.44 4.03 -18.30
CA LEU A 147 -3.50 3.47 -19.28
C LEU A 147 -4.00 3.69 -20.71
N ALA A 148 -3.06 3.79 -21.65
CA ALA A 148 -3.39 4.17 -23.02
C ALA A 148 -4.14 3.07 -23.78
N THR A 149 -3.87 1.81 -23.46
CA THR A 149 -4.43 0.66 -24.16
C THR A 149 -4.82 -0.48 -23.23
N ARG A 150 -5.70 -1.35 -23.70
CA ARG A 150 -6.03 -2.61 -23.03
C ARG A 150 -4.79 -3.53 -22.88
N ALA A 151 -3.89 -3.51 -23.85
CA ALA A 151 -2.64 -4.27 -23.78
C ALA A 151 -1.74 -3.81 -22.65
N GLY A 152 -1.61 -2.50 -22.42
CA GLY A 152 -0.86 -1.94 -21.29
C GLY A 152 -1.51 -2.30 -19.95
N LEU A 153 -2.84 -2.25 -19.87
CA LEU A 153 -3.58 -2.67 -18.67
C LEU A 153 -3.33 -4.15 -18.36
N ARG A 154 -3.46 -5.03 -19.35
CA ARG A 154 -3.18 -6.46 -19.22
C ARG A 154 -1.73 -6.74 -18.83
N LEU A 155 -0.77 -5.97 -19.36
CA LEU A 155 0.65 -6.09 -18.98
C LEU A 155 0.84 -5.84 -17.50
N GLN A 156 0.22 -4.78 -16.95
CA GLN A 156 0.28 -4.44 -15.54
C GLN A 156 -0.33 -5.54 -14.66
N LEU A 157 -1.49 -6.06 -15.05
CA LEU A 157 -2.18 -7.12 -14.30
C LEU A 157 -1.43 -8.46 -14.39
N ASP A 158 -1.07 -8.93 -15.59
CA ASP A 158 -0.36 -10.21 -15.78
C ASP A 158 0.97 -10.22 -15.02
N ALA A 159 1.80 -9.19 -15.20
CA ALA A 159 3.08 -9.11 -14.51
C ALA A 159 2.91 -9.06 -12.97
N GLY A 160 1.93 -8.30 -12.49
CA GLY A 160 1.66 -8.18 -11.06
C GLY A 160 1.14 -9.46 -10.44
N LEU A 161 0.12 -10.08 -11.01
CA LEU A 161 -0.46 -11.30 -10.47
C LEU A 161 0.46 -12.52 -10.61
N ARG A 162 1.25 -12.58 -11.69
CA ARG A 162 2.30 -13.61 -11.88
C ARG A 162 3.36 -13.51 -10.79
N SER A 163 3.83 -12.29 -10.49
CA SER A 163 4.75 -11.98 -9.38
C SER A 163 4.18 -12.44 -8.03
N HIS A 164 2.93 -12.14 -7.77
CA HIS A 164 2.26 -12.51 -6.52
C HIS A 164 2.09 -14.03 -6.38
N ARG A 165 1.62 -14.71 -7.44
CA ARG A 165 1.49 -16.18 -7.47
C ARG A 165 2.80 -16.88 -7.16
N ARG A 166 3.91 -16.39 -7.71
CA ARG A 166 5.24 -16.97 -7.48
C ARG A 166 5.69 -16.85 -6.03
N ARG A 167 5.45 -15.69 -5.40
CA ARG A 167 5.97 -15.38 -4.07
C ARG A 167 5.11 -15.89 -2.94
N PHE A 168 3.79 -15.81 -3.12
CA PHE A 168 2.83 -15.99 -2.04
C PHE A 168 1.74 -17.03 -2.34
N GLY A 169 1.72 -17.64 -3.54
CA GLY A 169 0.49 -18.26 -4.00
C GLY A 169 -0.59 -17.20 -4.24
N TRP A 170 -1.86 -17.57 -4.46
CA TRP A 170 -2.89 -16.58 -4.71
C TRP A 170 -4.30 -17.13 -4.47
N ASP A 171 -5.10 -16.36 -3.71
CA ASP A 171 -6.46 -16.71 -3.32
C ASP A 171 -7.51 -15.89 -4.09
N GLY A 172 -7.13 -15.30 -5.25
CA GLY A 172 -8.02 -14.60 -6.16
C GLY A 172 -8.23 -13.10 -5.84
N GLY A 173 -7.70 -12.58 -4.75
CA GLY A 173 -7.86 -11.17 -4.39
C GLY A 173 -6.93 -10.24 -5.17
N ALA A 174 -7.44 -9.08 -5.63
CA ALA A 174 -6.63 -8.03 -6.24
C ALA A 174 -6.95 -6.65 -5.67
N TRP A 175 -5.90 -5.91 -5.32
CA TRP A 175 -5.99 -4.50 -4.98
C TRP A 175 -5.87 -3.65 -6.25
N LEU A 176 -6.88 -2.84 -6.52
CA LEU A 176 -6.81 -1.84 -7.59
C LEU A 176 -5.94 -0.67 -7.13
N PRO A 177 -4.84 -0.34 -7.85
CA PRO A 177 -4.06 0.83 -7.52
C PRO A 177 -4.94 2.07 -7.35
N GLU A 178 -4.77 2.80 -6.23
CA GLU A 178 -5.56 3.98 -5.86
C GLU A 178 -7.08 3.71 -5.73
N CYS A 179 -7.49 2.46 -5.54
CA CYS A 179 -8.88 2.02 -5.64
C CYS A 179 -9.58 2.54 -6.91
N ALA A 180 -8.80 2.73 -7.96
CA ALA A 180 -9.26 3.32 -9.21
C ALA A 180 -10.07 2.31 -10.02
N TYR A 181 -11.36 2.55 -10.11
CA TYR A 181 -12.33 1.70 -10.80
C TYR A 181 -13.15 2.50 -11.81
N VAL A 182 -13.43 1.89 -12.94
CA VAL A 182 -14.45 2.31 -13.91
C VAL A 182 -15.29 1.11 -14.29
N PRO A 183 -16.60 1.29 -14.60
CA PRO A 183 -17.45 0.20 -15.09
C PRO A 183 -16.85 -0.50 -16.30
N GLY A 184 -16.78 -1.82 -16.24
CA GLY A 184 -16.16 -2.67 -17.26
C GLY A 184 -14.76 -3.17 -16.93
N LEU A 185 -14.05 -2.56 -15.94
CA LEU A 185 -12.74 -3.02 -15.50
C LEU A 185 -12.81 -4.45 -14.92
N GLU A 186 -13.92 -4.81 -14.32
CA GLU A 186 -14.14 -6.15 -13.75
C GLU A 186 -14.04 -7.28 -14.79
N ARG A 187 -14.22 -6.99 -16.09
CA ARG A 187 -14.02 -7.97 -17.17
C ARG A 187 -12.55 -8.33 -17.34
N GLU A 188 -11.66 -7.33 -17.29
CA GLU A 188 -10.23 -7.55 -17.35
C GLU A 188 -9.73 -8.29 -16.09
N LEU A 189 -10.33 -8.01 -14.93
CA LEU A 189 -10.05 -8.71 -13.69
C LEU A 189 -10.50 -10.19 -13.79
N ALA A 190 -11.68 -10.45 -14.30
CA ALA A 190 -12.19 -11.82 -14.52
C ALA A 190 -11.30 -12.63 -15.48
N GLU A 191 -10.77 -12.01 -16.55
CA GLU A 191 -9.84 -12.65 -17.49
C GLU A 191 -8.52 -13.05 -16.84
N GLN A 192 -8.19 -12.47 -15.68
CA GLN A 192 -7.00 -12.79 -14.86
C GLN A 192 -7.32 -13.68 -13.65
N ASP A 193 -8.51 -14.30 -13.61
CA ASP A 193 -9.01 -15.14 -12.51
C ASP A 193 -9.16 -14.39 -11.17
N VAL A 194 -9.32 -13.07 -11.19
CA VAL A 194 -9.60 -12.30 -9.97
C VAL A 194 -11.01 -12.61 -9.50
N SER A 195 -11.15 -13.03 -8.26
CA SER A 195 -12.44 -13.33 -7.63
C SER A 195 -13.02 -12.16 -6.84
N HIS A 196 -12.17 -11.31 -6.29
CA HIS A 196 -12.60 -10.15 -5.50
C HIS A 196 -11.58 -9.00 -5.51
N PHE A 197 -12.06 -7.79 -5.29
CA PHE A 197 -11.27 -6.57 -5.25
C PHE A 197 -11.91 -5.50 -4.36
N CYS A 198 -11.19 -4.42 -4.04
CA CYS A 198 -11.72 -3.30 -3.27
C CYS A 198 -12.05 -2.11 -4.17
N VAL A 199 -13.10 -1.35 -3.80
CA VAL A 199 -13.48 -0.08 -4.42
C VAL A 199 -13.72 0.98 -3.34
N ASP A 200 -13.55 2.24 -3.70
CA ASP A 200 -13.89 3.37 -2.83
C ASP A 200 -15.41 3.50 -2.66
N GLN A 201 -15.86 3.98 -1.49
CA GLN A 201 -17.29 4.19 -1.20
C GLN A 201 -17.98 5.12 -2.19
N SER A 202 -17.26 6.02 -2.84
CA SER A 202 -17.81 6.91 -3.87
C SER A 202 -18.36 6.19 -5.10
N ALA A 203 -18.09 4.88 -5.25
CA ALA A 203 -18.74 4.04 -6.24
C ALA A 203 -20.24 3.81 -5.97
N HIS A 204 -20.75 4.16 -4.78
CA HIS A 204 -22.14 4.04 -4.36
C HIS A 204 -22.80 5.40 -4.13
N GLU A 205 -24.15 5.44 -4.33
CA GLU A 205 -24.97 6.61 -3.99
C GLU A 205 -25.32 6.67 -2.48
N ASN A 206 -25.45 5.51 -1.83
CA ASN A 206 -25.83 5.40 -0.41
C ASN A 206 -24.70 4.76 0.40
N GLY A 207 -24.27 5.45 1.48
CA GLY A 207 -23.19 4.98 2.34
C GLY A 207 -23.46 3.65 3.07
N LEU A 208 -24.70 3.30 3.39
CA LEU A 208 -25.03 2.00 3.98
C LEU A 208 -24.87 0.84 2.99
N ASP A 209 -24.94 1.11 1.70
CA ASP A 209 -24.75 0.09 0.66
C ASP A 209 -23.29 -0.40 0.63
N ALA A 210 -22.35 0.39 1.14
CA ALA A 210 -20.95 0.00 1.30
C ALA A 210 -20.75 -1.22 2.22
N LEU A 211 -21.69 -1.48 3.14
CA LEU A 211 -21.59 -2.60 4.09
C LEU A 211 -22.08 -3.93 3.52
N THR A 212 -22.25 -4.03 2.22
CA THR A 212 -22.62 -5.26 1.52
C THR A 212 -21.70 -5.45 0.30
N PRO A 213 -21.05 -6.61 0.13
CA PRO A 213 -20.29 -6.89 -1.08
C PRO A 213 -21.16 -6.81 -2.33
N VAL A 214 -20.58 -6.41 -3.45
CA VAL A 214 -21.28 -6.24 -4.73
C VAL A 214 -20.85 -7.32 -5.72
N ALA A 215 -21.81 -8.08 -6.21
CA ALA A 215 -21.60 -8.98 -7.34
C ALA A 215 -21.57 -8.16 -8.63
N THR A 216 -20.43 -8.16 -9.33
CA THR A 216 -20.31 -7.51 -10.64
C THR A 216 -20.84 -8.42 -11.77
N GLU A 217 -21.15 -7.81 -12.92
CA GLU A 217 -21.65 -8.58 -14.07
C GLU A 217 -20.63 -9.61 -14.61
N ALA A 218 -19.34 -9.35 -14.45
CA ALA A 218 -18.29 -10.23 -14.96
C ALA A 218 -17.87 -11.33 -13.98
N GLY A 219 -18.40 -11.34 -12.75
CA GLY A 219 -18.14 -12.37 -11.74
C GLY A 219 -17.32 -11.91 -10.51
N PRO A 220 -16.24 -11.13 -10.65
CA PRO A 220 -15.50 -10.65 -9.47
C PRO A 220 -16.39 -9.87 -8.50
N VAL A 221 -16.20 -10.11 -7.20
CA VAL A 221 -16.95 -9.41 -6.14
C VAL A 221 -16.19 -8.17 -5.69
N ALA A 222 -16.88 -7.03 -5.67
CA ALA A 222 -16.31 -5.79 -5.13
C ALA A 222 -16.64 -5.62 -3.64
N PHE A 223 -15.62 -5.37 -2.84
CA PHE A 223 -15.73 -4.97 -1.45
C PHE A 223 -15.56 -3.45 -1.35
N THR A 224 -16.54 -2.79 -0.76
CA THR A 224 -16.53 -1.32 -0.68
C THR A 224 -15.91 -0.85 0.62
N ILE A 225 -14.92 0.03 0.50
CA ILE A 225 -14.23 0.63 1.65
C ILE A 225 -15.16 1.63 2.32
N ASP A 226 -15.38 1.45 3.62
CA ASP A 226 -16.27 2.30 4.41
C ASP A 226 -15.56 3.57 4.90
N TRP A 227 -15.97 4.72 4.35
CA TRP A 227 -15.36 6.00 4.67
C TRP A 227 -15.65 6.52 6.08
N GLU A 228 -16.76 6.10 6.70
CA GLU A 228 -17.00 6.47 8.10
C GLU A 228 -15.93 5.84 8.98
N ALA A 229 -15.61 4.56 8.76
CA ALA A 229 -14.54 3.88 9.48
C ALA A 229 -13.14 4.47 9.15
N VAL A 230 -12.84 4.73 7.86
CA VAL A 230 -11.54 5.27 7.43
C VAL A 230 -11.31 6.68 7.96
N SER A 231 -12.34 7.52 8.05
CA SER A 231 -12.22 8.92 8.47
C SER A 231 -11.69 9.09 9.89
N TRP A 232 -11.83 8.10 10.78
CA TRP A 232 -11.24 8.13 12.12
C TRP A 232 -9.71 8.23 12.10
N LEU A 233 -9.07 7.72 11.03
CA LEU A 233 -7.63 7.79 10.86
C LEU A 233 -7.23 8.79 9.78
N TRP A 234 -7.92 8.77 8.64
CA TRP A 234 -7.54 9.48 7.42
C TRP A 234 -8.36 10.76 7.20
N SER A 235 -8.35 11.63 8.20
CA SER A 235 -8.92 12.97 8.10
C SER A 235 -7.99 13.99 8.76
N GLU A 236 -8.21 15.28 8.49
CA GLU A 236 -7.40 16.36 9.11
C GLU A 236 -7.47 16.35 10.64
N THR A 237 -8.52 15.81 11.20
CA THR A 237 -8.75 15.66 12.64
C THR A 237 -8.70 14.21 13.09
N GLY A 238 -8.22 13.31 12.23
CA GLY A 238 -8.09 11.89 12.54
C GLY A 238 -7.09 11.62 13.66
N TYR A 239 -7.13 10.42 14.21
CA TYR A 239 -6.27 10.06 15.35
C TYR A 239 -4.79 10.42 15.16
N PRO A 240 -4.16 10.18 14.00
CA PRO A 240 -2.74 10.53 13.81
C PRO A 240 -2.39 12.01 14.01
N ALA A 241 -3.38 12.91 13.88
CA ALA A 241 -3.23 14.34 14.15
C ALA A 241 -3.34 14.69 15.64
N GLY A 242 -3.58 13.73 16.53
CA GLY A 242 -3.74 13.93 17.96
C GLY A 242 -2.50 14.50 18.64
N PRO A 243 -2.65 15.42 19.59
CA PRO A 243 -1.53 16.18 20.18
C PRO A 243 -0.59 15.36 21.05
N ASP A 244 -0.97 14.14 21.44
CA ASP A 244 -0.12 13.25 22.24
C ASP A 244 0.87 12.45 21.37
N TYR A 245 0.63 12.34 20.05
CA TYR A 245 1.40 11.48 19.16
C TYR A 245 2.70 12.07 18.67
N LEU A 246 3.60 11.19 18.28
CA LEU A 246 4.90 11.54 17.73
C LEU A 246 4.75 12.25 16.37
N GLN A 247 5.35 13.43 16.25
CA GLN A 247 5.33 14.20 15.01
C GLN A 247 6.18 13.54 13.93
N PHE A 248 5.54 13.17 12.82
CA PHE A 248 6.20 12.47 11.72
C PHE A 248 7.27 13.31 11.02
N ALA A 249 6.99 14.57 10.71
CA ALA A 249 7.83 15.40 9.85
C ALA A 249 9.02 16.05 10.60
N ALA A 250 8.90 16.26 11.92
CA ALA A 250 9.94 16.92 12.70
C ALA A 250 10.99 15.90 13.18
N LYS A 251 12.24 16.09 12.74
CA LYS A 251 13.36 15.20 13.07
C LYS A 251 14.53 15.99 13.63
N SER A 252 15.32 15.36 14.55
CA SER A 252 16.63 15.86 14.99
C SER A 252 17.61 15.93 13.80
N MET A 253 18.77 16.52 14.01
CA MET A 253 19.85 16.55 13.01
C MET A 253 20.32 15.17 12.58
N ARG A 254 20.11 14.15 13.43
CA ARG A 254 20.42 12.74 13.13
C ARG A 254 19.21 11.94 12.67
N GLY A 255 18.07 12.59 12.44
CA GLY A 255 16.86 11.96 11.90
C GLY A 255 15.94 11.30 12.94
N MET A 256 16.14 11.52 14.24
CA MET A 256 15.27 11.01 15.29
C MET A 256 14.01 11.88 15.46
N ARG A 257 12.87 11.27 15.69
CA ARG A 257 11.59 11.95 15.98
C ARG A 257 11.51 12.17 17.49
N LEU A 258 11.41 13.40 17.95
CA LEU A 258 11.53 13.77 19.36
C LEU A 258 10.35 14.57 19.89
N TRP A 259 9.53 15.09 19.01
CA TRP A 259 8.47 16.03 19.36
C TRP A 259 7.09 15.46 19.10
N ARG A 260 6.15 15.88 19.90
CA ARG A 260 4.74 15.56 19.69
C ARG A 260 4.10 16.48 18.65
N VAL A 261 2.96 16.08 18.10
CA VAL A 261 2.15 16.92 17.24
C VAL A 261 1.80 18.23 17.95
N GLY A 262 1.98 19.34 17.26
CA GLY A 262 1.78 20.67 17.83
C GLY A 262 2.95 21.21 18.66
N GLY A 263 4.04 20.45 18.81
CA GLY A 263 5.28 20.85 19.50
C GLY A 263 5.37 20.42 20.97
N GLY A 264 6.58 20.56 21.50
CA GLY A 264 6.94 20.08 22.83
C GLY A 264 7.48 18.65 22.84
N ALA A 265 8.07 18.24 23.97
CA ALA A 265 8.65 16.91 24.10
C ALA A 265 7.58 15.82 23.96
N TYR A 266 7.95 14.74 23.28
CA TYR A 266 7.09 13.57 23.13
C TYR A 266 7.13 12.72 24.41
N ASP A 267 5.96 12.32 24.91
CA ASP A 267 5.77 11.39 26.01
C ASP A 267 5.27 10.04 25.49
N PRO A 268 6.14 9.00 25.44
CA PRO A 268 5.75 7.69 24.93
C PRO A 268 4.60 7.03 25.71
N ALA A 269 4.51 7.27 27.02
CA ALA A 269 3.47 6.66 27.86
C ALA A 269 2.11 7.33 27.63
N ALA A 270 2.07 8.66 27.53
CA ALA A 270 0.86 9.42 27.18
C ALA A 270 0.35 9.03 25.79
N ALA A 271 1.25 8.93 24.79
CA ALA A 271 0.93 8.52 23.42
C ALA A 271 0.36 7.10 23.36
N ALA A 272 0.98 6.14 24.04
CA ALA A 272 0.45 4.77 24.12
C ALA A 272 -0.92 4.72 24.81
N GLY A 273 -1.12 5.53 25.83
CA GLY A 273 -2.43 5.69 26.47
C GLY A 273 -3.50 6.26 25.54
N ALA A 274 -3.12 7.27 24.73
CA ALA A 274 -4.01 7.83 23.71
C ALA A 274 -4.38 6.80 22.64
N ALA A 275 -3.40 6.03 22.12
CA ALA A 275 -3.66 4.99 21.13
C ALA A 275 -4.66 3.94 21.62
N ARG A 276 -4.56 3.52 22.90
CA ARG A 276 -5.52 2.58 23.50
C ARG A 276 -6.92 3.18 23.63
N ARG A 277 -7.04 4.46 24.04
CA ARG A 277 -8.36 5.15 24.10
C ARG A 277 -9.00 5.22 22.71
N HIS A 278 -8.25 5.64 21.71
CA HIS A 278 -8.73 5.72 20.33
C HIS A 278 -9.11 4.34 19.76
N ALA A 279 -8.45 3.25 20.18
CA ALA A 279 -8.87 1.90 19.79
C ALA A 279 -10.25 1.53 20.39
N VAL A 280 -10.54 1.93 21.63
CA VAL A 280 -11.86 1.74 22.24
C VAL A 280 -12.93 2.55 21.49
N GLU A 281 -12.65 3.82 21.20
CA GLU A 281 -13.57 4.70 20.46
C GLU A 281 -13.86 4.14 19.07
N PHE A 282 -12.84 3.67 18.36
CA PHE A 282 -13.00 3.04 17.04
C PHE A 282 -13.84 1.77 17.10
N ALA A 283 -13.56 0.86 18.04
CA ALA A 283 -14.33 -0.37 18.17
C ALA A 283 -15.81 -0.10 18.51
N GLN A 284 -16.09 0.91 19.34
CA GLN A 284 -17.45 1.35 19.65
C GLN A 284 -18.15 1.92 18.41
N ALA A 285 -17.50 2.81 17.66
CA ALA A 285 -18.06 3.41 16.46
C ALA A 285 -18.37 2.35 15.37
N VAL A 286 -17.46 1.40 15.16
CA VAL A 286 -17.68 0.26 14.26
C VAL A 286 -18.88 -0.59 14.69
N ALA A 287 -18.98 -0.93 15.98
CA ALA A 287 -20.11 -1.69 16.52
C ALA A 287 -21.44 -0.97 16.34
N GLU A 288 -21.47 0.34 16.61
CA GLU A 288 -22.68 1.18 16.44
C GLU A 288 -23.12 1.24 14.98
N ARG A 289 -22.18 1.42 14.04
CA ARG A 289 -22.45 1.44 12.61
C ARG A 289 -22.99 0.10 12.10
N LEU A 290 -22.39 -1.02 12.53
CA LEU A 290 -22.88 -2.36 12.22
C LEU A 290 -24.28 -2.62 12.81
N ALA A 291 -24.55 -2.11 14.03
CA ALA A 291 -25.87 -2.22 14.65
C ALA A 291 -26.94 -1.39 13.91
N VAL A 292 -26.57 -0.22 13.35
CA VAL A 292 -27.47 0.57 12.48
C VAL A 292 -27.81 -0.22 11.25
N PHE A 293 -26.82 -0.77 10.55
CA PHE A 293 -27.04 -1.60 9.35
C PHE A 293 -27.93 -2.82 9.65
N ARG A 294 -27.63 -3.54 10.74
CA ARG A 294 -28.43 -4.72 11.13
C ARG A 294 -29.90 -4.37 11.41
N ARG A 295 -30.17 -3.21 12.04
CA ARG A 295 -31.54 -2.74 12.26
C ARG A 295 -32.26 -2.39 10.95
N ASP A 296 -31.53 -1.77 10.00
CA ASP A 296 -32.07 -1.34 8.71
C ASP A 296 -32.30 -2.53 7.77
N ARG A 297 -31.35 -3.44 7.67
CA ARG A 297 -31.32 -4.52 6.67
C ARG A 297 -31.72 -5.90 7.21
N GLY A 298 -31.88 -6.07 8.52
CA GLY A 298 -32.28 -7.33 9.17
C GLY A 298 -31.21 -8.43 9.10
N ARG A 299 -29.96 -8.12 8.73
CA ARG A 299 -28.84 -9.05 8.62
C ARG A 299 -27.54 -8.40 9.07
N ALA A 300 -26.48 -9.19 9.28
CA ALA A 300 -25.15 -8.69 9.58
C ALA A 300 -24.58 -7.91 8.38
N GLY A 301 -23.95 -6.78 8.66
CA GLY A 301 -23.17 -5.99 7.69
C GLY A 301 -21.68 -6.31 7.79
N LEU A 302 -20.94 -5.93 6.74
CA LEU A 302 -19.49 -5.99 6.67
C LEU A 302 -18.94 -4.57 6.53
N ILE A 303 -18.18 -4.10 7.51
CA ILE A 303 -17.35 -2.91 7.33
C ILE A 303 -16.00 -3.35 6.76
N VAL A 304 -15.59 -2.75 5.64
CA VAL A 304 -14.24 -2.87 5.11
C VAL A 304 -13.49 -1.59 5.44
N PHE A 305 -12.57 -1.70 6.38
CA PHE A 305 -11.65 -0.64 6.76
C PHE A 305 -10.34 -0.83 6.02
N ALA A 306 -9.98 0.09 5.13
CA ALA A 306 -8.76 -0.02 4.35
C ALA A 306 -7.93 1.26 4.44
N VAL A 307 -6.64 1.11 4.72
CA VAL A 307 -5.65 2.20 4.75
C VAL A 307 -4.29 1.69 4.27
N ASP A 308 -3.40 2.63 3.92
CA ASP A 308 -2.01 2.29 3.65
C ASP A 308 -1.37 1.70 4.91
N THR A 309 -0.64 0.61 4.76
CA THR A 309 0.07 -0.04 5.87
C THR A 309 1.06 0.94 6.52
N GLU A 310 1.66 1.81 5.71
CA GLU A 310 2.63 2.82 6.12
C GLU A 310 2.04 3.86 7.08
N LEU A 311 0.72 4.06 7.08
CA LEU A 311 0.07 4.87 8.10
C LEU A 311 0.30 4.27 9.50
N ILE A 312 0.26 2.94 9.60
CA ILE A 312 0.37 2.19 10.85
C ILE A 312 1.86 1.98 11.20
N GLY A 313 2.47 2.94 11.87
CA GLY A 313 3.84 2.87 12.38
C GLY A 313 4.83 3.81 11.68
N HIS A 314 4.77 3.97 10.35
CA HIS A 314 5.67 4.85 9.64
C HIS A 314 5.22 6.32 9.73
N TRP A 315 3.97 6.65 9.38
CA TRP A 315 3.44 8.02 9.53
C TRP A 315 2.85 8.27 10.93
N TRP A 316 2.21 7.29 11.52
CA TRP A 316 1.68 7.30 12.88
C TRP A 316 2.38 6.24 13.72
N SER A 317 3.38 6.66 14.48
CA SER A 317 4.28 5.77 15.22
C SER A 317 3.57 4.84 16.22
N GLU A 318 2.43 5.26 16.75
CA GLU A 318 1.63 4.51 17.72
C GLU A 318 0.58 3.60 17.06
N GLY A 319 0.50 3.62 15.73
CA GLY A 319 -0.43 2.81 14.95
C GLY A 319 -0.40 1.30 15.28
N PRO A 320 0.75 0.65 15.46
CA PRO A 320 0.79 -0.76 15.86
C PRO A 320 0.18 -1.03 17.24
N ILE A 321 0.29 -0.09 18.20
CA ILE A 321 -0.37 -0.20 19.50
C ILE A 321 -1.88 -0.13 19.34
N TRP A 322 -2.36 0.84 18.54
CA TRP A 322 -3.77 0.99 18.23
C TRP A 322 -4.33 -0.25 17.53
N LEU A 323 -3.66 -0.76 16.51
CA LEU A 323 -4.10 -1.93 15.76
C LEU A 323 -4.22 -3.16 16.67
N ARG A 324 -3.20 -3.44 17.48
CA ARG A 324 -3.23 -4.53 18.46
C ARG A 324 -4.45 -4.46 19.38
N GLU A 325 -4.76 -3.25 19.88
CA GLU A 325 -5.90 -3.06 20.77
C GLU A 325 -7.24 -3.17 20.03
N VAL A 326 -7.35 -2.69 18.78
CA VAL A 326 -8.56 -2.89 17.97
C VAL A 326 -8.84 -4.36 17.75
N LEU A 327 -7.82 -5.15 17.35
CA LEU A 327 -7.97 -6.60 17.16
C LEU A 327 -8.40 -7.31 18.43
N ARG A 328 -7.88 -6.90 19.58
CA ARG A 328 -8.25 -7.46 20.89
C ARG A 328 -9.68 -7.09 21.30
N LEU A 329 -10.09 -5.84 21.05
CA LEU A 329 -11.36 -5.28 21.51
C LEU A 329 -12.54 -5.66 20.60
N ALA A 330 -12.34 -5.89 19.31
CA ALA A 330 -13.42 -6.17 18.37
C ALA A 330 -14.37 -7.28 18.84
N PRO A 331 -13.90 -8.46 19.30
CA PRO A 331 -14.80 -9.49 19.83
C PRO A 331 -15.55 -9.07 21.10
N GLU A 332 -14.97 -8.22 21.96
CA GLU A 332 -15.60 -7.73 23.18
C GLU A 332 -16.81 -6.81 22.86
N HIS A 333 -16.75 -6.10 21.71
CA HIS A 333 -17.82 -5.27 21.18
C HIS A 333 -18.80 -6.04 20.27
N GLY A 334 -18.67 -7.36 20.17
CA GLY A 334 -19.51 -8.20 19.32
C GLY A 334 -19.20 -8.07 17.82
N ILE A 335 -18.02 -7.62 17.47
CA ILE A 335 -17.54 -7.53 16.08
C ILE A 335 -16.73 -8.81 15.78
N ARG A 336 -17.06 -9.49 14.68
CA ARG A 336 -16.24 -10.61 14.18
C ARG A 336 -15.23 -10.06 13.17
N LEU A 337 -13.96 -10.40 13.36
CA LEU A 337 -12.91 -10.07 12.40
C LEU A 337 -12.90 -11.12 11.29
N LEU A 338 -12.77 -10.67 10.04
CA LEU A 338 -12.70 -11.53 8.86
C LEU A 338 -11.63 -11.02 7.89
N THR A 339 -10.91 -11.92 7.29
CA THR A 339 -10.17 -11.61 6.06
C THR A 339 -11.15 -11.47 4.88
N LEU A 340 -10.78 -10.77 3.79
CA LEU A 340 -11.67 -10.66 2.63
C LEU A 340 -12.03 -12.01 1.98
N PRO A 341 -11.13 -13.00 1.85
CA PRO A 341 -11.53 -14.34 1.42
C PRO A 341 -12.58 -15.01 2.33
N GLN A 342 -12.48 -14.83 3.65
CA GLN A 342 -13.50 -15.31 4.58
C GLN A 342 -14.82 -14.54 4.40
N ALA A 343 -14.74 -13.21 4.25
CA ALA A 343 -15.91 -12.37 4.01
C ALA A 343 -16.62 -12.73 2.69
N LEU A 344 -15.88 -13.13 1.65
CA LEU A 344 -16.43 -13.60 0.38
C LEU A 344 -17.30 -14.86 0.54
N VAL A 345 -16.99 -15.69 1.51
CA VAL A 345 -17.77 -16.91 1.82
C VAL A 345 -18.97 -16.60 2.73
N GLU A 346 -18.78 -15.69 3.69
CA GLU A 346 -19.77 -15.41 4.75
C GLU A 346 -20.86 -14.41 4.35
N HIS A 347 -20.56 -13.50 3.41
CA HIS A 347 -21.49 -12.47 2.96
C HIS A 347 -21.94 -12.71 1.52
N GLU A 348 -23.22 -12.93 1.32
CA GLU A 348 -23.81 -13.04 -0.01
C GLU A 348 -23.75 -11.66 -0.70
N PRO A 349 -23.08 -11.54 -1.87
CA PRO A 349 -22.98 -10.26 -2.57
C PRO A 349 -24.29 -9.91 -3.27
N GLU A 350 -24.62 -8.62 -3.30
CA GLU A 350 -25.79 -8.10 -4.00
C GLU A 350 -25.44 -7.62 -5.40
N GLN A 351 -26.30 -7.91 -6.38
CA GLN A 351 -26.18 -7.38 -7.75
C GLN A 351 -26.42 -5.87 -7.73
N ARG A 352 -25.38 -5.08 -8.01
CA ARG A 352 -25.46 -3.62 -8.10
C ARG A 352 -24.50 -3.09 -9.14
N SER A 353 -24.85 -1.96 -9.75
CA SER A 353 -23.95 -1.18 -10.58
C SER A 353 -23.03 -0.33 -9.68
N LEU A 354 -21.76 -0.29 -10.02
CA LEU A 354 -20.78 0.56 -9.39
C LEU A 354 -20.44 1.73 -10.31
N GLY A 355 -20.33 2.93 -9.76
CA GLY A 355 -19.83 4.11 -10.46
C GLY A 355 -18.30 4.13 -10.55
N ALA A 356 -17.78 5.05 -11.37
CA ALA A 356 -16.35 5.33 -11.37
C ALA A 356 -15.92 5.93 -10.02
N ALA A 357 -14.78 5.47 -9.49
CA ALA A 357 -14.30 5.87 -8.17
C ALA A 357 -12.77 5.77 -8.09
N SER A 358 -12.18 6.50 -7.15
CA SER A 358 -10.77 6.36 -6.76
C SER A 358 -10.53 6.90 -5.35
N TRP A 359 -9.31 6.66 -4.82
CA TRP A 359 -8.83 7.31 -3.59
C TRP A 359 -8.35 8.74 -3.81
N GLY A 360 -8.22 9.18 -5.05
CA GLY A 360 -7.74 10.51 -5.41
C GLY A 360 -8.56 11.66 -4.84
N GLU A 361 -8.05 12.85 -4.99
CA GLU A 361 -8.74 14.07 -4.64
C GLU A 361 -10.05 14.18 -5.41
N GLY A 362 -11.14 14.52 -4.71
CA GLY A 362 -12.47 14.58 -5.30
C GLY A 362 -13.07 13.22 -5.67
N LYS A 363 -12.40 12.10 -5.30
CA LYS A 363 -12.83 10.73 -5.56
C LYS A 363 -12.97 10.39 -7.06
N ASP A 364 -12.28 11.15 -7.88
CA ASP A 364 -12.14 10.96 -9.33
C ASP A 364 -10.67 10.78 -9.72
N PHE A 365 -10.32 10.93 -10.99
CA PHE A 365 -8.96 10.70 -11.47
C PHE A 365 -8.10 11.95 -11.58
N ARG A 366 -8.56 13.11 -11.11
CA ARG A 366 -7.86 14.41 -11.27
C ARG A 366 -6.47 14.45 -10.65
N THR A 367 -6.19 13.65 -9.65
CA THR A 367 -4.85 13.52 -9.06
C THR A 367 -3.83 13.04 -10.09
N TRP A 368 -4.24 12.21 -11.05
CA TRP A 368 -3.37 11.56 -12.04
C TRP A 368 -3.64 12.02 -13.49
N ASP A 369 -4.77 12.66 -13.74
CA ASP A 369 -5.18 13.11 -15.09
C ASP A 369 -5.82 14.50 -15.03
N ALA A 370 -4.99 15.50 -14.73
CA ALA A 370 -5.36 16.91 -14.71
C ALA A 370 -4.27 17.74 -15.40
N PRO A 371 -4.57 18.99 -15.77
CA PRO A 371 -3.57 19.88 -16.40
C PRO A 371 -2.27 20.03 -15.61
N ALA A 372 -2.32 19.94 -14.27
CA ALA A 372 -1.14 20.07 -13.42
C ALA A 372 -0.13 18.92 -13.58
N VAL A 373 -0.57 17.74 -13.96
CA VAL A 373 0.26 16.51 -14.13
C VAL A 373 0.24 16.01 -15.57
N ALA A 374 -0.23 16.83 -16.52
CA ALA A 374 -0.44 16.42 -17.92
C ALA A 374 0.83 15.90 -18.58
N ASP A 375 1.99 16.49 -18.28
CA ASP A 375 3.26 16.07 -18.86
C ASP A 375 3.61 14.63 -18.47
N LEU A 376 3.40 14.24 -17.21
CA LEU A 376 3.64 12.89 -16.71
C LEU A 376 2.61 11.90 -17.31
N ALA A 377 1.33 12.22 -17.26
CA ALA A 377 0.25 11.39 -17.79
C ALA A 377 0.41 11.12 -19.29
N TRP A 378 0.70 12.16 -20.09
CA TRP A 378 0.90 12.01 -21.53
C TRP A 378 2.23 11.37 -21.90
N ALA A 379 3.29 11.57 -21.11
CA ALA A 379 4.55 10.87 -21.31
C ALA A 379 4.36 9.35 -21.19
N ALA A 380 3.70 8.88 -20.13
CA ALA A 380 3.43 7.47 -19.93
C ALA A 380 2.60 6.86 -21.08
N ARG A 381 1.51 7.52 -21.49
CA ARG A 381 0.66 7.08 -22.60
C ARG A 381 1.40 7.04 -23.95
N ARG A 382 2.20 8.04 -24.27
CA ARG A 382 3.01 8.08 -25.49
C ARG A 382 4.08 7.00 -25.51
N CYS A 383 4.72 6.76 -24.38
CA CYS A 383 5.71 5.70 -24.22
C CYS A 383 5.09 4.32 -24.43
N GLU A 384 3.90 4.06 -23.91
CA GLU A 384 3.17 2.82 -24.14
C GLU A 384 2.88 2.60 -25.64
N LEU A 385 2.33 3.59 -26.33
CA LEU A 385 2.08 3.52 -27.78
C LEU A 385 3.37 3.36 -28.59
N ARG A 386 4.47 4.00 -28.16
CA ARG A 386 5.78 3.86 -28.82
C ARG A 386 6.33 2.45 -28.67
N LEU A 387 6.17 1.82 -27.48
CA LEU A 387 6.60 0.43 -27.28
C LEU A 387 5.80 -0.53 -28.14
N LEU A 388 4.46 -0.43 -28.13
CA LEU A 388 3.58 -1.26 -28.95
C LEU A 388 3.95 -1.17 -30.45
N ARG A 389 4.21 0.03 -30.94
CA ARG A 389 4.69 0.24 -32.31
C ARG A 389 6.03 -0.46 -32.56
N ALA A 390 7.00 -0.30 -31.66
CA ALA A 390 8.33 -0.91 -31.80
C ALA A 390 8.27 -2.44 -31.81
N LEU A 391 7.41 -3.03 -30.97
CA LEU A 391 7.15 -4.48 -30.98
C LEU A 391 6.56 -4.94 -32.31
N GLY A 392 5.59 -4.18 -32.86
CA GLY A 392 5.02 -4.43 -34.19
C GLY A 392 6.03 -4.27 -35.35
N GLU A 393 7.08 -3.43 -35.17
CA GLU A 393 8.20 -3.24 -36.09
C GLU A 393 9.32 -4.27 -35.87
N GLY A 394 9.17 -5.23 -34.92
CA GLY A 394 10.11 -6.36 -34.74
C GLY A 394 11.06 -6.21 -33.54
N LEU A 395 10.86 -5.24 -32.64
CA LEU A 395 11.60 -5.19 -31.38
C LEU A 395 11.32 -6.46 -30.56
N ASN A 396 12.38 -7.15 -30.10
CA ASN A 396 12.25 -8.38 -29.33
C ASN A 396 13.41 -8.57 -28.35
N GLY A 397 13.40 -9.71 -27.61
CA GLY A 397 14.49 -10.14 -26.72
C GLY A 397 14.75 -9.19 -25.56
N PRO A 398 16.00 -9.09 -25.07
CA PRO A 398 16.35 -8.30 -23.88
C PRO A 398 15.98 -6.83 -23.99
N ARG A 399 16.05 -6.24 -25.16
CA ARG A 399 15.68 -4.84 -25.42
C ARG A 399 14.19 -4.61 -25.22
N ALA A 400 13.35 -5.50 -25.74
CA ALA A 400 11.90 -5.42 -25.55
C ALA A 400 11.52 -5.58 -24.08
N LEU A 401 12.12 -6.55 -23.37
CA LEU A 401 11.92 -6.75 -21.94
C LEU A 401 12.37 -5.53 -21.12
N ARG A 402 13.52 -4.93 -21.47
CA ARG A 402 13.99 -3.72 -20.81
C ARG A 402 13.02 -2.56 -21.03
N ALA A 403 12.60 -2.33 -22.27
CA ALA A 403 11.67 -1.27 -22.60
C ALA A 403 10.33 -1.44 -21.86
N ALA A 404 9.82 -2.66 -21.75
CA ALA A 404 8.59 -2.95 -21.04
C ALA A 404 8.73 -2.73 -19.51
N ARG A 405 9.84 -3.11 -18.89
CA ARG A 405 10.11 -2.82 -17.47
C ARG A 405 10.15 -1.32 -17.17
N GLU A 406 10.82 -0.56 -18.03
CA GLU A 406 10.87 0.90 -17.89
C GLU A 406 9.48 1.54 -18.08
N LEU A 407 8.67 1.01 -19.01
CA LEU A 407 7.28 1.43 -19.17
C LEU A 407 6.48 1.16 -17.91
N LEU A 408 6.57 -0.04 -17.32
CA LEU A 408 5.89 -0.37 -16.06
C LEU A 408 6.25 0.63 -14.97
N ALA A 409 7.56 0.92 -14.78
CA ALA A 409 8.04 1.87 -13.79
C ALA A 409 7.56 3.32 -14.06
N LEU A 410 7.48 3.71 -15.33
CA LEU A 410 6.97 5.03 -15.74
C LEU A 410 5.48 5.20 -15.43
N GLN A 411 4.70 4.11 -15.52
CA GLN A 411 3.25 4.11 -15.32
C GLN A 411 2.81 4.13 -13.85
N SER A 412 3.76 4.08 -12.89
CA SER A 412 3.42 4.14 -11.46
C SER A 412 2.58 5.37 -11.13
N SER A 413 1.53 5.20 -10.32
CA SER A 413 0.66 6.29 -9.84
C SER A 413 1.43 7.34 -9.03
N ASP A 414 2.50 6.92 -8.37
CA ASP A 414 3.29 7.72 -7.44
C ASP A 414 3.84 9.00 -8.06
N TRP A 415 4.28 8.96 -9.32
CA TRP A 415 4.92 10.14 -9.92
C TRP A 415 3.95 11.31 -10.05
N ALA A 416 2.75 11.07 -10.56
CA ALA A 416 1.74 12.09 -10.66
C ALA A 416 1.18 12.49 -9.28
N PHE A 417 1.01 11.52 -8.35
CA PHE A 417 0.55 11.78 -6.98
C PHE A 417 1.52 12.71 -6.22
N LEU A 418 2.82 12.38 -6.19
CA LEU A 418 3.83 13.16 -5.49
C LEU A 418 3.99 14.57 -6.10
N ASP A 419 3.90 14.69 -7.43
CA ASP A 419 3.96 15.95 -8.13
C ASP A 419 2.73 16.83 -7.84
N ALA A 420 1.53 16.28 -7.96
CA ALA A 420 0.27 16.97 -7.63
C ALA A 420 0.24 17.49 -6.19
N ARG A 421 0.80 16.73 -5.26
CA ARG A 421 0.88 17.05 -3.82
C ARG A 421 2.10 17.90 -3.45
N ARG A 422 3.04 18.10 -4.36
CA ARG A 422 4.31 18.82 -4.12
C ARG A 422 5.10 18.28 -2.94
N GLN A 423 5.12 16.97 -2.78
CA GLN A 423 5.69 16.33 -1.58
C GLN A 423 7.17 15.99 -1.68
N ALA A 424 7.72 15.88 -2.90
CA ALA A 424 9.08 15.40 -3.11
C ALA A 424 9.89 16.28 -4.12
N GLY A 425 9.56 17.58 -4.22
CA GLY A 425 10.23 18.49 -5.16
C GLY A 425 10.19 17.95 -6.60
N ASP A 426 11.32 17.97 -7.29
CA ASP A 426 11.44 17.50 -8.68
C ASP A 426 11.64 15.97 -8.80
N TYR A 427 11.72 15.25 -7.68
CA TYR A 427 12.01 13.81 -7.68
C TYR A 427 11.05 13.01 -8.56
N PRO A 428 9.71 13.13 -8.47
CA PRO A 428 8.80 12.35 -9.29
C PRO A 428 8.98 12.61 -10.79
N PHE A 429 9.22 13.86 -11.17
CA PHE A 429 9.49 14.25 -12.55
C PHE A 429 10.81 13.65 -13.06
N GLN A 430 11.89 13.71 -12.25
CA GLN A 430 13.18 13.09 -12.59
C GLN A 430 13.05 11.58 -12.73
N ARG A 431 12.26 10.94 -11.86
CA ARG A 431 12.00 9.49 -11.96
C ARG A 431 11.28 9.13 -13.26
N ALA A 432 10.15 9.79 -13.54
CA ALA A 432 9.37 9.54 -14.75
C ALA A 432 10.18 9.80 -16.04
N THR A 433 10.90 10.91 -16.11
CA THR A 433 11.74 11.23 -17.28
C THR A 433 12.91 10.26 -17.43
N GLY A 434 13.51 9.81 -16.34
CA GLY A 434 14.55 8.79 -16.33
C GLY A 434 14.06 7.45 -16.89
N HIS A 435 12.88 6.99 -16.46
CA HIS A 435 12.25 5.78 -16.98
C HIS A 435 11.87 5.90 -18.46
N ALA A 436 11.28 7.03 -18.86
CA ALA A 436 10.96 7.29 -20.26
C ALA A 436 12.21 7.30 -21.13
N GLY A 437 13.29 7.96 -20.71
CA GLY A 437 14.56 8.00 -21.42
C GLY A 437 15.18 6.62 -21.56
N ALA A 438 15.22 5.84 -20.48
CA ALA A 438 15.77 4.46 -20.51
C ALA A 438 14.94 3.51 -21.39
N MET A 439 13.61 3.69 -21.42
CA MET A 439 12.74 2.94 -22.33
C MET A 439 13.04 3.28 -23.80
N LEU A 440 13.14 4.56 -24.15
CA LEU A 440 13.46 5.00 -25.51
C LEU A 440 14.86 4.53 -25.94
N GLU A 441 15.85 4.60 -25.04
CA GLU A 441 17.18 4.06 -25.31
C GLU A 441 17.13 2.55 -25.61
N ALA A 442 16.36 1.77 -24.84
CA ALA A 442 16.19 0.35 -25.09
C ALA A 442 15.53 0.05 -26.45
N ILE A 443 14.62 0.93 -26.93
CA ILE A 443 13.97 0.80 -28.23
C ILE A 443 14.93 1.20 -29.37
N ASP A 444 15.63 2.33 -29.23
CA ASP A 444 16.32 2.98 -30.35
C ASP A 444 17.82 2.62 -30.43
N SER A 445 18.42 2.10 -29.35
CA SER A 445 19.82 1.70 -29.32
C SER A 445 20.03 0.28 -29.83
N ALA A 446 21.15 0.07 -30.59
CA ALA A 446 21.59 -1.27 -30.97
C ALA A 446 22.33 -2.01 -29.84
N ARG A 447 22.61 -1.35 -28.71
CA ARG A 447 23.30 -1.96 -27.56
C ARG A 447 22.33 -2.81 -26.78
N GLU A 448 22.77 -4.00 -26.36
CA GLU A 448 22.04 -4.78 -25.37
C GLU A 448 22.04 -4.03 -24.02
N PRO A 449 20.89 -4.00 -23.33
CA PRO A 449 20.79 -3.41 -22.00
C PRO A 449 21.68 -4.13 -20.99
N ASP A 450 22.26 -3.40 -20.04
CA ASP A 450 22.98 -4.02 -18.92
C ASP A 450 22.00 -4.93 -18.13
N PRO A 451 22.27 -6.24 -18.05
CA PRO A 451 21.39 -7.17 -17.35
C PRO A 451 21.32 -6.90 -15.83
N ARG A 452 22.26 -6.13 -15.27
CA ARG A 452 22.27 -5.76 -13.84
C ARG A 452 21.30 -4.63 -13.51
N MET A 453 20.59 -4.12 -14.50
CA MET A 453 19.68 -3.03 -14.26
C MET A 453 18.35 -3.54 -13.71
N ARG A 454 18.10 -3.20 -12.45
CA ARG A 454 16.83 -3.17 -11.71
C ARG A 454 16.16 -4.50 -11.43
N ALA A 455 16.00 -4.78 -10.15
CA ALA A 455 15.15 -5.83 -9.62
C ALA A 455 13.66 -5.45 -9.78
N LEU A 456 13.16 -5.29 -11.01
CA LEU A 456 11.78 -4.94 -11.31
C LEU A 456 11.17 -5.95 -12.28
N ALA A 457 9.99 -6.47 -11.92
CA ALA A 457 9.19 -7.38 -12.71
C ALA A 457 10.03 -8.52 -13.34
N PRO A 458 10.70 -9.37 -12.52
CA PRO A 458 11.55 -10.46 -13.03
C PRO A 458 10.72 -11.47 -13.83
N ASP A 459 9.42 -11.62 -13.51
CA ASP A 459 8.50 -12.57 -14.14
C ASP A 459 7.75 -11.97 -15.34
N LEU A 460 8.19 -10.82 -15.86
CA LEU A 460 7.54 -10.11 -16.96
C LEU A 460 7.41 -10.97 -18.22
N SER A 461 6.21 -11.04 -18.77
CA SER A 461 5.89 -11.59 -20.09
C SER A 461 5.44 -10.45 -21.02
N LEU A 462 5.87 -10.52 -22.28
CA LEU A 462 5.43 -9.58 -23.32
C LEU A 462 4.14 -10.03 -24.04
N VAL A 463 3.62 -11.21 -23.71
CA VAL A 463 2.41 -11.77 -24.37
C VAL A 463 1.25 -10.77 -24.37
N PRO A 464 0.92 -10.06 -23.27
CA PRO A 464 -0.17 -9.09 -23.28
C PRO A 464 -0.01 -7.94 -24.28
N LEU A 465 1.23 -7.60 -24.65
CA LEU A 465 1.51 -6.55 -25.65
C LEU A 465 1.53 -7.08 -27.08
N LEU A 466 1.67 -8.38 -27.27
CA LEU A 466 1.77 -9.03 -28.59
C LEU A 466 0.42 -9.63 -29.05
N GLU A 467 -0.45 -9.93 -28.08
CA GLU A 467 -1.78 -10.51 -28.28
C GLU A 467 -2.83 -9.59 -27.62
N PRO A 468 -3.09 -8.40 -28.17
CA PRO A 468 -3.95 -7.38 -27.57
C PRO A 468 -5.45 -7.74 -27.54
#